data_29b95ce21d16fb736e19c8b1e811da83
#
_entry.id   29b95ce21d16fb736e19c8b1e811da83
#
_cell.length_a   1.000
_cell.length_b   1.000
_cell.length_c   1.000
_cell.angle_alpha   90.00
_cell.angle_beta   90.00
_cell.angle_gamma   90.00
#
_symmetry.space_group_name_H-M   'P 1'
#
loop_
_entity.id
_entity.type
_entity.pdbx_description
1 polymer ?
#
loop_
_entity_poly.entity_id
_entity_poly.type
_entity_poly.pdbx_seq_one_letter_code
_entity_poly.pdbx_strand_id
1 'polypeptide(L)'
;MKRGPSDVKKRVKEVLSRIGDVRKVELEGPFVVVYVDDPSSFLESNNTVGEAAKLLRKKIIVMSSGEMLPEDEAKRVIKELIPQKAEITDIRPVKETREIYIIAKRTGYVVGKSGYYINEILKRTGWRPVVLRAPTIESGLLNTIYNYLIEGSAERKRIMRKIAERIYREPIGVERGIFVSFLGGAREVGRSSIAVTTNEGSILLDAGISLSGSEVFPRYDLIDLDEVDAVIVSHAHLDHSGALPFLFKYGYRGPVYVTRPTRDLIVLLLLDYINLSRRQGIIPYFSEADVARMLNHMIVLDYEETVDISPDVKLTFYNAGHILGSALVHLNIRKHNVLYTGDFRFRETKLLSRADTSFPRVETLIMECTYGGEQDVLPPLWEAEKQLIQIIRNTVERGGRVLIPALSVGRAQEIMITLVEAFSKKEIPDVPVYIDGMVYDSTAIHSAYPSYLSDYIKTKVFGEDRDPFTDEHFTMLKGTEDKDSIATGGPSIIIAPSGMLNGGPSVEYFIRMSPDERNSIVLVSYQAEGTLGRKLKEGLKEVRMRDEAGEIRTIEVKAEVHFVEGFSAHADKVQLLTYPSSIPKPSRIILVHGEAEKMRSFKPLLSRSTGSAVITPSVGEKLRLA
;
A
#
# COMPACT_ATOMS: atom_id res chain seq x y z
N MET A 1 14.94 7.26 32.51
CA MET A 1 14.21 8.53 32.68
C MET A 1 12.74 8.25 32.45
N LYS A 2 11.88 8.54 33.41
CA LYS A 2 10.42 8.46 33.28
C LYS A 2 10.01 9.41 32.15
N ARG A 3 9.22 8.93 31.18
CA ARG A 3 8.84 9.70 30.00
C ARG A 3 7.32 9.71 29.82
N GLY A 4 6.61 10.18 30.82
CA GLY A 4 5.17 10.39 30.70
C GLY A 4 4.83 11.54 29.73
N PRO A 5 3.56 11.65 29.29
CA PRO A 5 3.12 12.69 28.34
C PRO A 5 3.48 14.12 28.77
N SER A 6 3.42 14.39 30.08
CA SER A 6 3.78 15.70 30.66
C SER A 6 5.27 16.03 30.51
N ASP A 7 6.16 15.06 30.69
CA ASP A 7 7.60 15.24 30.54
C ASP A 7 7.99 15.51 29.09
N VAL A 8 7.34 14.81 28.14
CA VAL A 8 7.54 15.03 26.70
C VAL A 8 7.13 16.48 26.34
N LYS A 9 5.93 16.91 26.76
CA LYS A 9 5.43 18.28 26.49
C LYS A 9 6.36 19.34 27.09
N LYS A 10 6.79 19.16 28.35
CA LYS A 10 7.69 20.08 29.03
C LYS A 10 9.02 20.22 28.30
N ARG A 11 9.67 19.09 27.95
CA ARG A 11 10.95 19.09 27.24
C ARG A 11 10.84 19.73 25.85
N VAL A 12 9.75 19.43 25.12
CA VAL A 12 9.49 20.07 23.82
C VAL A 12 9.37 21.59 24.00
N LYS A 13 8.59 22.04 24.97
CA LYS A 13 8.43 23.46 25.25
C LYS A 13 9.75 24.13 25.61
N GLU A 14 10.56 23.52 26.48
CA GLU A 14 11.90 24.03 26.87
C GLU A 14 12.85 24.19 25.66
N VAL A 15 12.88 23.20 24.75
CA VAL A 15 13.74 23.26 23.57
C VAL A 15 13.26 24.34 22.59
N LEU A 16 11.94 24.40 22.33
CA LEU A 16 11.36 25.29 21.34
C LEU A 16 11.20 26.73 21.81
N SER A 17 11.12 26.98 23.14
CA SER A 17 11.10 28.35 23.69
C SER A 17 12.39 29.14 23.44
N ARG A 18 13.44 28.49 22.95
CA ARG A 18 14.67 29.14 22.48
C ARG A 18 14.52 29.77 21.09
N ILE A 19 13.49 29.32 20.35
CA ILE A 19 13.19 29.75 18.97
C ILE A 19 12.15 30.89 18.98
N GLY A 20 11.13 30.75 19.84
CA GLY A 20 10.03 31.70 19.95
C GLY A 20 9.02 31.27 21.01
N ASP A 21 7.96 32.08 21.19
CA ASP A 21 6.93 31.85 22.19
C ASP A 21 6.05 30.66 21.84
N VAL A 22 6.08 29.63 22.71
CA VAL A 22 5.28 28.43 22.62
C VAL A 22 4.11 28.51 23.60
N ARG A 23 2.90 28.70 23.08
CA ARG A 23 1.66 28.77 23.90
C ARG A 23 1.30 27.41 24.46
N LYS A 24 1.24 26.40 23.60
CA LYS A 24 0.72 25.08 23.94
C LYS A 24 1.48 24.00 23.18
N VAL A 25 1.67 22.83 23.82
CA VAL A 25 2.17 21.61 23.21
C VAL A 25 1.12 20.51 23.39
N GLU A 26 0.68 19.90 22.30
CA GLU A 26 -0.23 18.76 22.27
C GLU A 26 0.47 17.54 21.67
N LEU A 27 -0.02 16.36 22.02
CA LEU A 27 0.41 15.09 21.44
C LEU A 27 -0.78 14.52 20.66
N GLU A 28 -0.58 14.25 19.37
CA GLU A 28 -1.60 13.71 18.46
C GLU A 28 -1.04 12.46 17.77
N GLY A 29 -1.40 11.26 18.27
CA GLY A 29 -0.74 10.03 17.86
C GLY A 29 0.76 10.13 18.15
N PRO A 30 1.63 9.78 17.20
CA PRO A 30 3.09 9.88 17.36
C PRO A 30 3.63 11.31 17.20
N PHE A 31 2.79 12.28 16.81
CA PHE A 31 3.20 13.62 16.45
C PHE A 31 3.14 14.58 17.63
N VAL A 32 4.05 15.55 17.64
CA VAL A 32 4.06 16.66 18.59
C VAL A 32 3.53 17.90 17.87
N VAL A 33 2.39 18.42 18.32
CA VAL A 33 1.77 19.64 17.77
C VAL A 33 2.07 20.82 18.68
N VAL A 34 2.66 21.87 18.13
CA VAL A 34 3.12 23.05 18.85
C VAL A 34 2.34 24.26 18.37
N TYR A 35 1.62 24.91 19.26
CA TYR A 35 0.89 26.14 18.99
C TYR A 35 1.76 27.35 19.36
N VAL A 36 2.00 28.22 18.40
CA VAL A 36 2.87 29.39 18.52
C VAL A 36 2.11 30.67 18.13
N ASP A 37 2.46 31.81 18.73
CA ASP A 37 1.80 33.09 18.41
C ASP A 37 2.25 33.63 17.07
N ASP A 38 3.53 33.56 16.79
CA ASP A 38 4.13 33.92 15.50
C ASP A 38 4.79 32.69 14.85
N PRO A 39 4.16 32.08 13.84
CA PRO A 39 4.77 30.99 13.09
C PRO A 39 6.04 31.36 12.33
N SER A 40 6.26 32.67 12.03
CA SER A 40 7.38 33.11 11.21
C SER A 40 8.72 32.78 11.86
N SER A 41 8.86 32.99 13.17
CA SER A 41 10.08 32.66 13.91
C SER A 41 10.46 31.18 13.86
N PHE A 42 9.48 30.30 13.68
CA PHE A 42 9.66 28.85 13.59
C PHE A 42 9.89 28.34 12.16
N LEU A 43 9.46 29.09 11.13
CA LEU A 43 9.46 28.67 9.73
C LEU A 43 10.55 29.33 8.87
N GLU A 44 11.05 30.51 9.29
CA GLU A 44 12.06 31.29 8.51
C GLU A 44 13.50 30.90 8.83
N SER A 45 13.79 30.48 10.04
CA SER A 45 15.15 30.13 10.40
C SER A 45 15.52 28.79 9.75
N ASN A 46 16.52 28.81 8.91
CA ASN A 46 17.13 27.63 8.34
C ASN A 46 17.36 26.58 9.44
N ASN A 47 16.45 25.63 9.57
CA ASN A 47 16.64 24.40 10.32
C ASN A 47 16.36 24.37 11.83
N THR A 48 15.92 25.43 12.51
CA THR A 48 15.77 25.40 13.99
C THR A 48 14.68 24.42 14.47
N VAL A 49 13.51 24.34 13.80
CA VAL A 49 12.50 23.32 14.12
C VAL A 49 12.98 21.93 13.70
N GLY A 50 13.68 21.84 12.57
CA GLY A 50 14.29 20.59 12.11
C GLY A 50 15.38 20.08 13.05
N GLU A 51 16.20 20.97 13.60
CA GLU A 51 17.20 20.63 14.61
C GLU A 51 16.55 20.20 15.92
N ALA A 52 15.52 20.93 16.37
CA ALA A 52 14.74 20.54 17.54
C ALA A 52 14.05 19.19 17.35
N ALA A 53 13.49 18.92 16.18
CA ALA A 53 12.90 17.62 15.83
C ALA A 53 13.93 16.48 15.88
N LYS A 54 15.14 16.70 15.34
CA LYS A 54 16.27 15.75 15.42
C LYS A 54 16.73 15.54 16.86
N LEU A 55 16.92 16.62 17.63
CA LEU A 55 17.34 16.55 19.04
C LEU A 55 16.31 15.80 19.89
N LEU A 56 15.02 16.07 19.67
CA LEU A 56 13.93 15.46 20.42
C LEU A 56 13.58 14.07 19.84
N ARG A 57 14.02 13.76 18.62
CA ARG A 57 13.64 12.57 17.87
C ARG A 57 12.12 12.44 17.75
N LYS A 58 11.46 13.55 17.40
CA LYS A 58 10.00 13.68 17.28
C LYS A 58 9.65 14.44 16.02
N LYS A 59 8.56 14.06 15.36
CA LYS A 59 7.97 14.88 14.30
C LYS A 59 7.20 16.02 14.94
N ILE A 60 7.60 17.26 14.65
CA ILE A 60 7.00 18.48 15.20
C ILE A 60 6.12 19.11 14.12
N ILE A 61 4.89 19.41 14.48
CA ILE A 61 3.93 20.14 13.64
C ILE A 61 3.70 21.50 14.26
N VAL A 62 3.97 22.56 13.50
CA VAL A 62 3.75 23.95 13.94
C VAL A 62 2.34 24.39 13.54
N MET A 63 1.61 24.98 14.48
CA MET A 63 0.27 25.54 14.33
C MET A 63 0.25 26.98 14.84
N SER A 64 -0.52 27.87 14.21
CA SER A 64 -0.78 29.19 14.76
C SER A 64 -1.74 29.10 15.96
N SER A 65 -1.42 29.82 17.06
CA SER A 65 -2.36 30.04 18.18
C SER A 65 -3.19 31.30 18.00
N GLY A 66 -2.80 32.21 17.09
CA GLY A 66 -3.48 33.47 16.79
C GLY A 66 -4.84 33.30 16.08
N GLU A 67 -5.46 34.40 15.74
CA GLU A 67 -6.69 34.40 14.95
C GLU A 67 -6.44 33.84 13.55
N MET A 68 -7.41 33.07 13.05
CA MET A 68 -7.42 32.60 11.67
C MET A 68 -8.20 33.58 10.81
N LEU A 69 -7.76 33.84 9.58
CA LEU A 69 -8.57 34.57 8.61
C LEU A 69 -9.92 33.87 8.39
N PRO A 70 -11.00 34.62 8.10
CA PRO A 70 -12.26 34.04 7.64
C PRO A 70 -12.02 33.11 6.46
N GLU A 71 -12.82 32.05 6.35
CA GLU A 71 -12.63 30.96 5.38
C GLU A 71 -12.51 31.46 3.93
N ASP A 72 -13.40 32.37 3.52
CA ASP A 72 -13.41 32.89 2.15
C ASP A 72 -12.20 33.79 1.87
N GLU A 73 -11.76 34.54 2.87
CA GLU A 73 -10.56 35.37 2.77
C GLU A 73 -9.30 34.50 2.69
N ALA A 74 -9.22 33.45 3.51
CA ALA A 74 -8.13 32.49 3.44
C ALA A 74 -8.05 31.79 2.07
N LYS A 75 -9.20 31.39 1.50
CA LYS A 75 -9.27 30.82 0.14
C LYS A 75 -8.76 31.81 -0.91
N ARG A 76 -9.10 33.10 -0.79
CA ARG A 76 -8.62 34.15 -1.70
C ARG A 76 -7.12 34.30 -1.62
N VAL A 77 -6.58 34.45 -0.40
CA VAL A 77 -5.12 34.57 -0.17
C VAL A 77 -4.37 33.37 -0.74
N ILE A 78 -4.88 32.13 -0.56
CA ILE A 78 -4.28 30.91 -1.10
C ILE A 78 -4.26 30.95 -2.63
N LYS A 79 -5.36 31.34 -3.28
CA LYS A 79 -5.43 31.40 -4.75
C LYS A 79 -4.53 32.49 -5.34
N GLU A 80 -4.32 33.60 -4.63
CA GLU A 80 -3.40 34.66 -5.03
C GLU A 80 -1.93 34.27 -4.85
N LEU A 81 -1.63 33.51 -3.79
CA LEU A 81 -0.27 33.11 -3.43
C LEU A 81 0.26 31.97 -4.29
N ILE A 82 -0.57 30.98 -4.57
CA ILE A 82 -0.15 29.76 -5.27
C ILE A 82 -0.20 29.99 -6.80
N PRO A 83 0.88 29.62 -7.54
CA PRO A 83 0.89 29.74 -8.99
C PRO A 83 -0.26 28.98 -9.66
N GLN A 84 -0.87 29.53 -10.69
CA GLN A 84 -1.97 28.89 -11.45
C GLN A 84 -1.58 27.51 -11.99
N LYS A 85 -0.29 27.30 -12.28
CA LYS A 85 0.26 25.98 -12.69
C LYS A 85 0.02 24.86 -11.68
N ALA A 86 -0.31 25.16 -10.42
CA ALA A 86 -0.68 24.16 -9.43
C ALA A 86 -1.97 23.42 -9.78
N GLU A 87 -2.86 24.03 -10.58
CA GLU A 87 -4.17 23.51 -10.95
C GLU A 87 -4.96 23.05 -9.72
N ILE A 88 -5.22 24.03 -8.81
CA ILE A 88 -6.03 23.77 -7.61
C ILE A 88 -7.46 23.43 -8.05
N THR A 89 -7.94 22.27 -7.62
CA THR A 89 -9.29 21.80 -7.90
C THR A 89 -10.27 22.11 -6.77
N ASP A 90 -9.79 22.16 -5.52
CA ASP A 90 -10.64 22.48 -4.36
C ASP A 90 -9.83 23.00 -3.16
N ILE A 91 -10.48 23.81 -2.31
CA ILE A 91 -9.92 24.31 -1.05
C ILE A 91 -10.98 24.21 0.04
N ARG A 92 -10.72 23.39 1.07
CA ARG A 92 -11.67 23.07 2.15
C ARG A 92 -11.09 23.41 3.52
N PRO A 93 -11.54 24.49 4.16
CA PRO A 93 -11.17 24.81 5.53
C PRO A 93 -11.94 23.91 6.53
N VAL A 94 -11.26 23.50 7.61
CA VAL A 94 -11.85 22.78 8.76
C VAL A 94 -11.48 23.52 10.03
N LYS A 95 -12.41 24.30 10.54
CA LYS A 95 -12.20 25.24 11.65
C LYS A 95 -11.78 24.53 12.95
N GLU A 96 -12.38 23.38 13.22
CA GLU A 96 -12.16 22.59 14.44
C GLU A 96 -10.70 22.11 14.57
N THR A 97 -10.06 21.81 13.45
CA THR A 97 -8.66 21.37 13.42
C THR A 97 -7.68 22.47 13.07
N ARG A 98 -8.16 23.67 12.66
CA ARG A 98 -7.38 24.80 12.12
C ARG A 98 -6.61 24.41 10.86
N GLU A 99 -7.13 23.47 10.08
CA GLU A 99 -6.53 22.97 8.86
C GLU A 99 -7.31 23.43 7.63
N ILE A 100 -6.57 23.70 6.54
CA ILE A 100 -7.14 23.97 5.24
C ILE A 100 -6.60 23.00 4.21
N TYR A 101 -7.49 22.17 3.67
CA TYR A 101 -7.15 21.16 2.69
C TYR A 101 -7.10 21.79 1.31
N ILE A 102 -5.98 21.63 0.62
CA ILE A 102 -5.75 22.14 -0.74
C ILE A 102 -5.60 20.93 -1.67
N ILE A 103 -6.55 20.73 -2.55
CA ILE A 103 -6.55 19.63 -3.52
C ILE A 103 -6.08 20.21 -4.85
N ALA A 104 -4.99 19.68 -5.41
CA ALA A 104 -4.39 20.19 -6.62
C ALA A 104 -3.75 19.07 -7.45
N LYS A 105 -3.74 19.20 -8.79
CA LYS A 105 -3.11 18.24 -9.69
C LYS A 105 -1.58 18.25 -9.54
N ARG A 106 -0.98 19.40 -9.34
CA ARG A 106 0.48 19.60 -9.26
C ARG A 106 0.88 20.10 -7.88
N THR A 107 0.88 19.22 -6.91
CA THR A 107 1.12 19.52 -5.50
C THR A 107 2.48 20.17 -5.23
N GLY A 108 3.51 19.91 -6.04
CA GLY A 108 4.81 20.55 -5.91
C GLY A 108 4.74 22.09 -6.01
N TYR A 109 3.84 22.63 -6.83
CA TYR A 109 3.59 24.07 -6.92
C TYR A 109 2.79 24.61 -5.74
N VAL A 110 2.04 23.78 -5.03
CA VAL A 110 1.36 24.17 -3.78
C VAL A 110 2.33 24.19 -2.61
N VAL A 111 3.23 23.23 -2.55
CA VAL A 111 4.25 23.14 -1.49
C VAL A 111 5.33 24.22 -1.69
N GLY A 112 5.81 24.39 -2.93
CA GLY A 112 6.91 25.28 -3.27
C GLY A 112 8.28 24.75 -2.82
N LYS A 113 9.36 25.44 -3.25
CA LYS A 113 10.74 25.06 -2.88
C LYS A 113 10.90 25.11 -1.35
N SER A 114 11.33 24.01 -0.76
CA SER A 114 11.51 23.86 0.70
C SER A 114 10.26 24.21 1.53
N GLY A 115 9.06 24.02 0.97
CA GLY A 115 7.80 24.30 1.68
C GLY A 115 7.41 25.79 1.72
N TYR A 116 7.97 26.63 0.85
CA TYR A 116 7.76 28.08 0.87
C TYR A 116 6.28 28.47 0.92
N TYR A 117 5.45 27.96 0.00
CA TYR A 117 4.05 28.38 -0.05
C TYR A 117 3.21 27.86 1.13
N ILE A 118 3.45 26.63 1.59
CA ILE A 118 2.73 26.11 2.76
C ILE A 118 3.07 26.90 4.04
N ASN A 119 4.32 27.36 4.17
CA ASN A 119 4.74 28.20 5.27
C ASN A 119 4.10 29.60 5.17
N GLU A 120 4.07 30.20 3.99
CA GLU A 120 3.44 31.52 3.76
C GLU A 120 1.91 31.46 4.00
N ILE A 121 1.24 30.36 3.63
CA ILE A 121 -0.18 30.17 3.94
C ILE A 121 -0.40 30.20 5.45
N LEU A 122 0.37 29.41 6.22
CA LEU A 122 0.23 29.38 7.67
C LEU A 122 0.47 30.76 8.30
N LYS A 123 1.52 31.50 7.86
CA LYS A 123 1.84 32.83 8.35
C LYS A 123 0.74 33.86 8.07
N ARG A 124 0.25 33.89 6.81
CA ARG A 124 -0.69 34.93 6.38
C ARG A 124 -2.12 34.66 6.80
N THR A 125 -2.50 33.37 6.93
CA THR A 125 -3.90 33.01 7.16
C THR A 125 -4.17 32.44 8.55
N GLY A 126 -3.15 31.99 9.27
CA GLY A 126 -3.29 31.22 10.52
C GLY A 126 -3.80 29.79 10.33
N TRP A 127 -4.12 29.40 9.09
CA TRP A 127 -4.56 28.05 8.74
C TRP A 127 -3.37 27.17 8.38
N ARG A 128 -3.34 25.94 8.92
CA ARG A 128 -2.35 24.94 8.52
C ARG A 128 -2.76 24.27 7.20
N PRO A 129 -1.99 24.44 6.12
CA PRO A 129 -2.32 23.77 4.87
C PRO A 129 -2.04 22.26 4.93
N VAL A 130 -2.97 21.47 4.40
CA VAL A 130 -2.84 20.03 4.15
C VAL A 130 -3.02 19.82 2.65
N VAL A 131 -1.96 19.38 1.97
CA VAL A 131 -1.97 19.27 0.51
C VAL A 131 -2.31 17.83 0.11
N LEU A 132 -3.33 17.70 -0.74
CA LEU A 132 -3.76 16.45 -1.35
C LEU A 132 -3.59 16.53 -2.87
N ARG A 133 -3.15 15.45 -3.49
CA ARG A 133 -3.05 15.40 -4.95
C ARG A 133 -4.40 14.95 -5.55
N ALA A 134 -4.92 15.73 -6.47
CA ALA A 134 -6.00 15.29 -7.34
C ALA A 134 -5.42 14.25 -8.33
N PRO A 135 -6.06 13.08 -8.50
CA PRO A 135 -5.64 12.12 -9.53
C PRO A 135 -5.85 12.70 -10.92
N THR A 136 -5.05 12.29 -11.90
CA THR A 136 -5.23 12.65 -13.31
C THR A 136 -6.43 11.92 -13.92
N ILE A 137 -6.71 10.71 -13.40
CA ILE A 137 -7.90 9.91 -13.74
C ILE A 137 -8.96 10.19 -12.66
N GLU A 138 -10.15 10.60 -13.07
CA GLU A 138 -11.25 10.86 -12.16
C GLU A 138 -11.62 9.61 -11.36
N SER A 139 -11.73 9.71 -10.03
CA SER A 139 -12.11 8.60 -9.18
C SER A 139 -13.12 9.04 -8.12
N GLY A 140 -14.33 8.48 -8.21
CA GLY A 140 -15.36 8.66 -7.20
C GLY A 140 -14.94 8.11 -5.83
N LEU A 141 -14.17 7.03 -5.82
CA LEU A 141 -13.65 6.41 -4.59
C LEU A 141 -12.68 7.35 -3.85
N LEU A 142 -11.67 7.89 -4.55
CA LEU A 142 -10.72 8.82 -3.93
C LEU A 142 -11.42 10.08 -3.41
N ASN A 143 -12.37 10.61 -4.16
CA ASN A 143 -13.19 11.74 -3.70
C ASN A 143 -13.96 11.39 -2.43
N THR A 144 -14.54 10.19 -2.35
CA THR A 144 -15.24 9.71 -1.16
C THR A 144 -14.29 9.57 0.03
N ILE A 145 -13.10 9.00 -0.15
CA ILE A 145 -12.08 8.87 0.89
C ILE A 145 -11.66 10.27 1.39
N TYR A 146 -11.38 11.21 0.48
CA TYR A 146 -10.97 12.57 0.86
C TYR A 146 -12.09 13.31 1.61
N ASN A 147 -13.34 13.22 1.14
CA ASN A 147 -14.50 13.79 1.84
C ASN A 147 -14.60 13.24 3.26
N TYR A 148 -14.55 11.92 3.41
CA TYR A 148 -14.63 11.27 4.71
C TYR A 148 -13.50 11.69 5.66
N LEU A 149 -12.26 11.79 5.17
CA LEU A 149 -11.10 12.21 5.95
C LEU A 149 -11.17 13.69 6.37
N ILE A 150 -11.70 14.55 5.51
CA ILE A 150 -11.85 15.99 5.78
C ILE A 150 -12.99 16.22 6.77
N GLU A 151 -14.18 15.67 6.52
CA GLU A 151 -15.34 15.79 7.38
C GLU A 151 -15.13 15.15 8.76
N GLY A 152 -14.44 14.00 8.80
CA GLY A 152 -14.08 13.28 10.02
C GLY A 152 -12.87 13.83 10.78
N SER A 153 -12.23 14.90 10.31
CA SER A 153 -10.93 15.34 10.86
C SER A 153 -10.98 15.72 12.35
N ALA A 154 -12.05 16.34 12.82
CA ALA A 154 -12.23 16.68 14.24
C ALA A 154 -12.34 15.43 15.14
N GLU A 155 -13.07 14.40 14.68
CA GLU A 155 -13.17 13.13 15.40
C GLU A 155 -11.85 12.39 15.39
N ARG A 156 -11.17 12.34 14.24
CA ARG A 156 -9.83 11.76 14.11
C ARG A 156 -8.84 12.44 15.06
N LYS A 157 -8.90 13.77 15.20
CA LYS A 157 -8.05 14.50 16.16
C LYS A 157 -8.28 14.06 17.61
N ARG A 158 -9.54 13.80 18.00
CA ARG A 158 -9.88 13.25 19.33
C ARG A 158 -9.30 11.84 19.53
N ILE A 159 -9.43 10.98 18.51
CA ILE A 159 -8.84 9.63 18.49
C ILE A 159 -7.31 9.72 18.62
N MET A 160 -6.65 10.59 17.83
CA MET A 160 -5.20 10.77 17.87
C MET A 160 -4.68 11.20 19.25
N ARG A 161 -5.43 12.04 19.98
CA ARG A 161 -5.05 12.39 21.37
C ARG A 161 -5.07 11.19 22.31
N LYS A 162 -6.10 10.33 22.22
CA LYS A 162 -6.16 9.08 23.02
C LYS A 162 -5.03 8.12 22.66
N ILE A 163 -4.72 7.98 21.37
CA ILE A 163 -3.59 7.18 20.90
C ILE A 163 -2.27 7.73 21.47
N ALA A 164 -2.09 9.06 21.48
CA ALA A 164 -0.88 9.67 22.05
C ALA A 164 -0.71 9.37 23.54
N GLU A 165 -1.80 9.34 24.32
CA GLU A 165 -1.75 8.94 25.75
C GLU A 165 -1.20 7.53 25.91
N ARG A 166 -1.56 6.62 25.00
CA ARG A 166 -1.09 5.23 25.00
C ARG A 166 0.39 5.13 24.57
N ILE A 167 0.80 5.84 23.51
CA ILE A 167 2.19 5.86 23.02
C ILE A 167 3.15 6.41 24.07
N TYR A 168 2.76 7.47 24.77
CA TYR A 168 3.62 8.21 25.70
C TYR A 168 3.34 7.89 27.17
N ARG A 169 2.63 6.78 27.47
CA ARG A 169 2.43 6.32 28.86
C ARG A 169 3.75 6.05 29.58
N GLU A 170 3.74 6.09 30.89
CA GLU A 170 4.91 5.70 31.66
C GLU A 170 5.23 4.22 31.44
N PRO A 171 6.51 3.87 31.18
CA PRO A 171 6.90 2.48 31.00
C PRO A 171 6.64 1.65 32.25
N ILE A 172 6.15 0.41 32.05
CA ILE A 172 5.83 -0.53 33.15
C ILE A 172 7.09 -0.96 33.89
N GLY A 173 8.25 -0.91 33.23
CA GLY A 173 9.55 -1.13 33.87
C GLY A 173 9.91 -2.59 34.16
N VAL A 174 9.11 -3.56 33.75
CA VAL A 174 9.36 -5.00 33.88
C VAL A 174 10.09 -5.53 32.66
N GLU A 175 11.23 -6.20 32.84
CA GLU A 175 11.92 -6.86 31.73
C GLU A 175 11.35 -8.27 31.50
N ARG A 176 10.54 -8.41 30.43
CA ARG A 176 9.95 -9.69 30.03
C ARG A 176 10.63 -10.31 28.80
N GLY A 177 11.47 -9.54 28.08
CA GLY A 177 12.07 -9.92 26.81
C GLY A 177 11.19 -9.55 25.60
N ILE A 178 11.70 -9.88 24.41
CA ILE A 178 10.99 -9.64 23.14
C ILE A 178 10.58 -10.99 22.57
N PHE A 179 9.29 -11.13 22.25
CA PHE A 179 8.72 -12.35 21.68
C PHE A 179 8.03 -12.06 20.36
N VAL A 180 8.00 -13.06 19.47
CA VAL A 180 7.24 -13.03 18.23
C VAL A 180 6.33 -14.26 18.20
N SER A 181 5.04 -14.04 17.98
CA SER A 181 4.03 -15.09 17.85
C SER A 181 3.43 -15.05 16.45
N PHE A 182 3.35 -16.18 15.78
CA PHE A 182 2.87 -16.31 14.40
C PHE A 182 1.39 -16.68 14.42
N LEU A 183 0.53 -15.71 14.19
CA LEU A 183 -0.92 -15.90 14.23
C LEU A 183 -1.46 -16.42 12.90
N GLY A 184 -0.77 -16.16 11.80
CA GLY A 184 -1.05 -16.63 10.45
C GLY A 184 0.14 -16.37 9.53
N GLY A 185 0.09 -16.86 8.28
CA GLY A 185 1.16 -16.71 7.29
C GLY A 185 2.45 -17.50 7.61
N ALA A 186 2.41 -18.48 8.51
CA ALA A 186 3.54 -19.32 8.87
C ALA A 186 3.39 -20.71 8.25
N ARG A 187 4.27 -21.09 7.33
CA ARG A 187 4.21 -22.29 6.47
C ARG A 187 2.95 -22.35 5.58
N GLU A 188 2.41 -21.21 5.29
CA GLU A 188 1.25 -21.01 4.42
C GLU A 188 1.37 -19.64 3.74
N VAL A 189 0.65 -19.44 2.64
CA VAL A 189 0.42 -18.16 1.97
C VAL A 189 -0.98 -17.68 2.34
N GLY A 190 -1.10 -16.40 2.68
CA GLY A 190 -2.35 -15.77 3.10
C GLY A 190 -2.47 -15.59 4.61
N ARG A 191 -3.51 -14.90 5.04
CA ARG A 191 -3.84 -14.50 6.43
C ARG A 191 -2.63 -14.08 7.28
N SER A 192 -1.72 -13.30 6.70
CA SER A 192 -0.50 -12.85 7.38
C SER A 192 -0.83 -12.03 8.61
N SER A 193 -0.34 -12.46 9.77
CA SER A 193 -0.41 -11.70 11.01
C SER A 193 0.60 -12.22 12.02
N ILE A 194 1.45 -11.30 12.52
CA ILE A 194 2.54 -11.63 13.44
C ILE A 194 2.46 -10.68 14.63
N ALA A 195 2.41 -11.20 15.85
CA ALA A 195 2.42 -10.40 17.05
C ALA A 195 3.85 -10.28 17.60
N VAL A 196 4.35 -9.05 17.71
CA VAL A 196 5.61 -8.72 18.38
C VAL A 196 5.28 -8.21 19.77
N THR A 197 5.56 -9.02 20.79
CA THR A 197 5.30 -8.67 22.20
C THR A 197 6.57 -8.17 22.84
N THR A 198 6.49 -7.00 23.46
CA THR A 198 7.57 -6.36 24.20
C THR A 198 7.26 -6.32 25.71
N ASN A 199 8.06 -5.59 26.47
CA ASN A 199 7.77 -5.37 27.89
C ASN A 199 6.53 -4.49 28.11
N GLU A 200 6.18 -3.65 27.13
CA GLU A 200 5.17 -2.60 27.27
C GLU A 200 3.82 -2.97 26.65
N GLY A 201 3.79 -3.93 25.71
CA GLY A 201 2.58 -4.34 25.03
C GLY A 201 2.88 -5.16 23.78
N SER A 202 1.89 -5.30 22.92
CA SER A 202 2.00 -6.07 21.68
C SER A 202 1.76 -5.19 20.45
N ILE A 203 2.43 -5.52 19.35
CA ILE A 203 2.31 -4.87 18.06
C ILE A 203 1.98 -5.95 17.03
N LEU A 204 0.95 -5.76 16.24
CA LEU A 204 0.63 -6.65 15.12
C LEU A 204 1.32 -6.14 13.84
N LEU A 205 2.01 -7.03 13.16
CA LEU A 205 2.51 -6.88 11.80
C LEU A 205 1.54 -7.60 10.88
N ASP A 206 0.81 -6.83 10.08
CA ASP A 206 -0.28 -7.23 9.21
C ASP A 206 -1.50 -7.83 9.94
N ALA A 207 -2.63 -7.81 9.26
CA ALA A 207 -3.91 -8.35 9.69
C ALA A 207 -4.66 -8.87 8.46
N GLY A 208 -4.18 -9.95 7.88
CA GLY A 208 -4.68 -10.51 6.63
C GLY A 208 -5.83 -11.49 6.81
N ILE A 209 -6.45 -11.85 5.68
CA ILE A 209 -7.40 -12.98 5.57
C ILE A 209 -6.86 -13.99 4.56
N SER A 210 -7.29 -15.23 4.69
CA SER A 210 -7.14 -16.23 3.63
C SER A 210 -8.34 -16.16 2.69
N LEU A 211 -8.08 -16.12 1.39
CA LEU A 211 -9.11 -16.19 0.35
C LEU A 211 -9.31 -17.63 -0.15
N SER A 212 -8.54 -18.58 0.36
CA SER A 212 -8.60 -20.00 0.05
C SER A 212 -8.53 -20.84 1.32
N GLY A 213 -9.29 -21.92 1.38
CA GLY A 213 -9.29 -22.82 2.54
C GLY A 213 -10.39 -22.54 3.56
N SER A 214 -10.40 -23.32 4.65
CA SER A 214 -11.44 -23.29 5.70
C SER A 214 -11.17 -22.23 6.79
N GLU A 215 -9.91 -21.85 7.00
CA GLU A 215 -9.52 -20.89 8.02
C GLU A 215 -9.27 -19.51 7.41
N VAL A 216 -10.24 -18.63 7.56
CA VAL A 216 -10.19 -17.28 6.96
C VAL A 216 -9.30 -16.32 7.74
N PHE A 217 -9.36 -16.36 9.08
CA PHE A 217 -8.69 -15.40 9.96
C PHE A 217 -7.42 -15.97 10.62
N PRO A 218 -6.46 -15.10 10.99
CA PRO A 218 -5.39 -15.45 11.92
C PRO A 218 -5.92 -15.90 13.28
N ARG A 219 -5.09 -16.58 14.05
CA ARG A 219 -5.36 -17.08 15.41
C ARG A 219 -5.41 -15.93 16.43
N TYR A 220 -6.37 -15.02 16.27
CA TYR A 220 -6.57 -13.90 17.21
C TYR A 220 -7.03 -14.34 18.61
N ASP A 221 -7.44 -15.60 18.76
CA ASP A 221 -7.70 -16.24 20.05
C ASP A 221 -6.44 -16.37 20.93
N LEU A 222 -5.24 -16.22 20.35
CA LEU A 222 -3.96 -16.30 21.07
C LEU A 222 -3.47 -14.96 21.62
N ILE A 223 -4.19 -13.86 21.39
CA ILE A 223 -3.81 -12.52 21.84
C ILE A 223 -4.99 -11.81 22.49
N ASP A 224 -4.69 -10.88 23.39
CA ASP A 224 -5.66 -9.92 23.90
C ASP A 224 -5.59 -8.63 23.07
N LEU A 225 -6.69 -8.26 22.40
CA LEU A 225 -6.76 -7.06 21.56
C LEU A 225 -6.60 -5.77 22.38
N ASP A 226 -6.94 -5.77 23.66
CA ASP A 226 -6.75 -4.62 24.54
C ASP A 226 -5.28 -4.34 24.85
N GLU A 227 -4.43 -5.38 24.80
CA GLU A 227 -2.97 -5.27 24.93
C GLU A 227 -2.25 -4.90 23.63
N VAL A 228 -2.97 -4.84 22.48
CA VAL A 228 -2.36 -4.46 21.20
C VAL A 228 -2.23 -2.94 21.13
N ASP A 229 -0.99 -2.44 21.18
CA ASP A 229 -0.67 -1.01 21.11
C ASP A 229 -0.80 -0.43 19.70
N ALA A 230 -0.50 -1.23 18.67
CA ALA A 230 -0.54 -0.81 17.28
C ALA A 230 -0.72 -1.99 16.33
N VAL A 231 -1.36 -1.73 15.20
CA VAL A 231 -1.32 -2.58 14.00
C VAL A 231 -0.52 -1.85 12.93
N ILE A 232 0.42 -2.55 12.28
CA ILE A 232 1.25 -2.01 11.21
C ILE A 232 0.99 -2.84 9.98
N VAL A 233 0.62 -2.21 8.86
CA VAL A 233 0.33 -2.91 7.62
C VAL A 233 1.41 -2.65 6.60
N SER A 234 2.02 -3.73 6.12
CA SER A 234 3.09 -3.68 5.13
C SER A 234 2.60 -3.22 3.77
N HIS A 235 1.45 -3.72 3.32
CA HIS A 235 0.84 -3.36 2.05
C HIS A 235 -0.66 -3.71 1.98
N ALA A 236 -1.31 -3.34 0.87
CA ALA A 236 -2.77 -3.32 0.80
C ALA A 236 -3.43 -4.66 0.48
N HIS A 237 -2.74 -5.70 0.00
CA HIS A 237 -3.38 -6.96 -0.35
C HIS A 237 -4.18 -7.54 0.82
N LEU A 238 -5.31 -8.22 0.52
CA LEU A 238 -6.26 -8.69 1.53
C LEU A 238 -5.67 -9.73 2.48
N ASP A 239 -4.70 -10.51 2.04
CA ASP A 239 -3.97 -11.47 2.85
C ASP A 239 -2.97 -10.82 3.84
N HIS A 240 -2.85 -9.49 3.81
CA HIS A 240 -2.11 -8.65 4.76
C HIS A 240 -2.97 -7.60 5.46
N SER A 241 -4.13 -7.23 4.90
CA SER A 241 -4.96 -6.13 5.42
C SER A 241 -6.44 -6.48 5.65
N GLY A 242 -6.92 -7.60 5.10
CA GLY A 242 -8.35 -7.90 5.00
C GLY A 242 -9.06 -8.12 6.33
N ALA A 243 -8.34 -8.45 7.41
CA ALA A 243 -8.90 -8.60 8.75
C ALA A 243 -8.97 -7.29 9.55
N LEU A 244 -8.46 -6.17 9.05
CA LEU A 244 -8.47 -4.91 9.79
C LEU A 244 -9.86 -4.49 10.27
N PRO A 245 -10.91 -4.39 9.41
CA PRO A 245 -12.23 -3.98 9.88
C PRO A 245 -12.82 -4.95 10.91
N PHE A 246 -12.48 -6.26 10.79
CA PHE A 246 -12.86 -7.27 11.77
C PHE A 246 -12.28 -6.97 13.15
N LEU A 247 -11.00 -6.59 13.26
CA LEU A 247 -10.40 -6.19 14.54
C LEU A 247 -11.17 -5.04 15.18
N PHE A 248 -11.57 -4.02 14.41
CA PHE A 248 -12.37 -2.88 14.91
C PHE A 248 -13.77 -3.28 15.33
N LYS A 249 -14.40 -4.20 14.60
CA LYS A 249 -15.71 -4.77 14.98
C LYS A 249 -15.64 -5.47 16.33
N TYR A 250 -14.53 -6.13 16.63
CA TYR A 250 -14.32 -6.91 17.86
C TYR A 250 -13.53 -6.17 18.95
N GLY A 251 -13.47 -4.86 18.89
CA GLY A 251 -13.06 -4.06 20.04
C GLY A 251 -11.73 -3.33 19.93
N TYR A 252 -10.89 -3.61 18.92
CA TYR A 252 -9.65 -2.87 18.75
C TYR A 252 -9.91 -1.36 18.60
N ARG A 253 -9.13 -0.54 19.30
CA ARG A 253 -9.26 0.94 19.32
C ARG A 253 -7.91 1.64 19.19
N GLY A 254 -6.84 0.89 18.91
CA GLY A 254 -5.51 1.43 18.69
C GLY A 254 -5.30 1.99 17.28
N PRO A 255 -4.10 2.51 16.98
CA PRO A 255 -3.73 3.02 15.66
C PRO A 255 -3.43 1.91 14.65
N VAL A 256 -3.67 2.21 13.36
CA VAL A 256 -3.20 1.42 12.23
C VAL A 256 -2.19 2.26 11.45
N TYR A 257 -0.93 1.84 11.42
CA TYR A 257 0.13 2.53 10.68
C TYR A 257 0.23 1.97 9.26
N VAL A 258 0.18 2.87 8.28
CA VAL A 258 0.23 2.54 6.84
C VAL A 258 0.97 3.63 6.07
N THR A 259 1.38 3.35 4.85
CA THR A 259 1.74 4.42 3.90
C THR A 259 0.47 5.06 3.33
N ARG A 260 0.60 6.26 2.78
CA ARG A 260 -0.52 7.01 2.21
C ARG A 260 -1.24 6.24 1.09
N PRO A 261 -0.53 5.69 0.08
CA PRO A 261 -1.19 4.90 -0.96
C PRO A 261 -1.81 3.60 -0.43
N THR A 262 -1.13 2.91 0.51
CA THR A 262 -1.64 1.67 1.13
C THR A 262 -2.99 1.91 1.81
N ARG A 263 -3.20 3.05 2.49
CA ARG A 263 -4.49 3.42 3.08
C ARG A 263 -5.61 3.42 2.04
N ASP A 264 -5.40 4.08 0.90
CA ASP A 264 -6.44 4.25 -0.11
C ASP A 264 -6.71 2.95 -0.85
N LEU A 265 -5.66 2.17 -1.13
CA LEU A 265 -5.78 0.83 -1.72
C LEU A 265 -6.48 -0.16 -0.79
N ILE A 266 -6.24 -0.11 0.53
CA ILE A 266 -6.97 -0.95 1.50
C ILE A 266 -8.47 -0.66 1.43
N VAL A 267 -8.87 0.60 1.40
CA VAL A 267 -10.29 0.98 1.29
C VAL A 267 -10.90 0.44 0.01
N LEU A 268 -10.21 0.58 -1.13
CA LEU A 268 -10.64 0.01 -2.41
C LEU A 268 -10.90 -1.50 -2.30
N LEU A 269 -9.90 -2.24 -1.83
CA LEU A 269 -9.95 -3.71 -1.78
C LEU A 269 -11.00 -4.23 -0.79
N LEU A 270 -11.17 -3.56 0.35
CA LEU A 270 -12.17 -3.94 1.35
C LEU A 270 -13.61 -3.68 0.87
N LEU A 271 -13.84 -2.56 0.18
CA LEU A 271 -15.16 -2.26 -0.41
C LEU A 271 -15.48 -3.23 -1.54
N ASP A 272 -14.50 -3.58 -2.37
CA ASP A 272 -14.67 -4.59 -3.42
C ASP A 272 -14.98 -5.97 -2.82
N TYR A 273 -14.27 -6.37 -1.75
CA TYR A 273 -14.56 -7.61 -1.03
C TYR A 273 -16.00 -7.66 -0.49
N ILE A 274 -16.50 -6.58 0.10
CA ILE A 274 -17.89 -6.50 0.60
C ILE A 274 -18.86 -6.66 -0.57
N ASN A 275 -18.65 -5.94 -1.67
CA ASN A 275 -19.51 -5.96 -2.84
C ASN A 275 -19.50 -7.34 -3.52
N LEU A 276 -18.33 -7.95 -3.67
CA LEU A 276 -18.20 -9.30 -4.26
C LEU A 276 -18.90 -10.34 -3.39
N SER A 277 -18.71 -10.31 -2.06
CA SER A 277 -19.40 -11.21 -1.13
C SER A 277 -20.92 -11.13 -1.28
N ARG A 278 -21.47 -9.91 -1.33
CA ARG A 278 -22.91 -9.69 -1.50
C ARG A 278 -23.44 -10.22 -2.84
N ARG A 279 -22.70 -9.99 -3.94
CA ARG A 279 -23.07 -10.53 -5.26
C ARG A 279 -23.09 -12.07 -5.28
N GLN A 280 -22.24 -12.69 -4.49
CA GLN A 280 -22.19 -14.15 -4.32
C GLN A 280 -23.19 -14.70 -3.30
N GLY A 281 -24.02 -13.84 -2.68
CA GLY A 281 -24.97 -14.23 -1.63
C GLY A 281 -24.28 -14.58 -0.31
N ILE A 282 -23.02 -14.18 -0.11
CA ILE A 282 -22.24 -14.42 1.11
C ILE A 282 -22.37 -13.19 2.02
N ILE A 283 -22.62 -13.43 3.31
CA ILE A 283 -22.63 -12.34 4.30
C ILE A 283 -21.18 -11.94 4.60
N PRO A 284 -20.76 -10.69 4.32
CA PRO A 284 -19.40 -10.26 4.61
C PRO A 284 -19.14 -10.22 6.13
N TYR A 285 -17.94 -10.52 6.54
CA TYR A 285 -17.54 -10.55 7.96
C TYR A 285 -17.58 -9.15 8.62
N PHE A 286 -17.53 -8.09 7.84
CA PHE A 286 -17.54 -6.70 8.27
C PHE A 286 -18.33 -5.83 7.26
N SER A 287 -18.72 -4.65 7.70
CA SER A 287 -19.50 -3.67 6.94
C SER A 287 -18.66 -2.47 6.51
N GLU A 288 -19.22 -1.62 5.63
CA GLU A 288 -18.63 -0.32 5.27
C GLU A 288 -18.44 0.58 6.49
N ALA A 289 -19.34 0.49 7.50
CA ALA A 289 -19.19 1.24 8.75
C ALA A 289 -17.96 0.80 9.56
N ASP A 290 -17.59 -0.50 9.49
CA ASP A 290 -16.36 -0.99 10.13
C ASP A 290 -15.11 -0.52 9.37
N VAL A 291 -15.16 -0.44 8.04
CA VAL A 291 -14.11 0.16 7.20
C VAL A 291 -13.95 1.66 7.53
N ALA A 292 -15.04 2.40 7.64
CA ALA A 292 -15.01 3.80 8.00
C ALA A 292 -14.43 4.03 9.41
N ARG A 293 -14.81 3.18 10.39
CA ARG A 293 -14.22 3.23 11.74
C ARG A 293 -12.72 2.99 11.72
N MET A 294 -12.27 1.97 11.01
CA MET A 294 -10.85 1.66 10.80
C MET A 294 -10.11 2.87 10.20
N LEU A 295 -10.67 3.51 9.18
CA LEU A 295 -10.06 4.65 8.49
C LEU A 295 -9.78 5.83 9.43
N ASN A 296 -10.65 6.06 10.45
CA ASN A 296 -10.44 7.08 11.47
C ASN A 296 -9.22 6.81 12.37
N HIS A 297 -8.79 5.57 12.49
CA HIS A 297 -7.63 5.16 13.29
C HIS A 297 -6.34 5.02 12.47
N MET A 298 -6.40 5.20 11.14
CA MET A 298 -5.22 5.10 10.30
C MET A 298 -4.31 6.31 10.44
N ILE A 299 -3.03 6.05 10.72
CA ILE A 299 -1.93 7.02 10.77
C ILE A 299 -1.04 6.76 9.56
N VAL A 300 -0.95 7.75 8.68
CA VAL A 300 -0.10 7.65 7.50
C VAL A 300 1.31 8.15 7.80
N LEU A 301 2.31 7.36 7.40
CA LEU A 301 3.73 7.70 7.45
C LEU A 301 4.31 7.60 6.05
N ASP A 302 5.23 8.50 5.73
CA ASP A 302 6.04 8.41 4.53
C ASP A 302 7.25 7.48 4.76
N TYR A 303 7.91 7.01 3.70
CA TYR A 303 9.14 6.24 3.83
C TYR A 303 10.22 7.03 4.57
N GLU A 304 11.06 6.32 5.32
CA GLU A 304 12.15 6.86 6.14
C GLU A 304 11.69 7.76 7.30
N GLU A 305 10.40 7.92 7.51
CA GLU A 305 9.84 8.64 8.64
C GLU A 305 9.83 7.76 9.89
N THR A 306 10.60 8.13 10.92
CA THR A 306 10.66 7.39 12.19
C THR A 306 9.75 8.03 13.25
N VAL A 307 8.88 7.22 13.84
CA VAL A 307 7.95 7.64 14.91
C VAL A 307 7.96 6.66 16.09
N ASP A 308 7.57 7.16 17.28
CA ASP A 308 7.29 6.28 18.41
C ASP A 308 5.88 5.70 18.28
N ILE A 309 5.72 4.39 18.53
CA ILE A 309 4.42 3.70 18.48
C ILE A 309 4.03 3.05 19.80
N SER A 310 5.00 2.90 20.71
CA SER A 310 4.83 2.53 22.12
C SER A 310 5.99 3.11 22.92
N PRO A 311 6.01 3.00 24.27
CA PRO A 311 7.10 3.54 25.09
C PRO A 311 8.48 2.99 24.75
N ASP A 312 8.56 1.80 24.19
CA ASP A 312 9.83 1.09 23.92
C ASP A 312 10.03 0.73 22.43
N VAL A 313 9.10 1.11 21.53
CA VAL A 313 9.19 0.77 20.09
C VAL A 313 9.10 2.00 19.21
N LYS A 314 10.00 2.07 18.24
CA LYS A 314 9.95 3.01 17.11
C LYS A 314 9.70 2.27 15.81
N LEU A 315 8.91 2.89 14.93
CA LEU A 315 8.58 2.40 13.60
C LEU A 315 9.24 3.29 12.54
N THR A 316 9.79 2.67 11.50
CA THR A 316 10.17 3.32 10.25
C THR A 316 9.74 2.45 9.09
N PHE A 317 9.08 3.05 8.09
CA PHE A 317 8.79 2.39 6.83
C PHE A 317 9.90 2.62 5.80
N TYR A 318 10.18 1.59 5.00
CA TYR A 318 11.06 1.66 3.83
C TYR A 318 10.36 1.04 2.63
N ASN A 319 10.75 1.39 1.42
CA ASN A 319 10.11 0.83 0.21
C ASN A 319 10.36 -0.68 0.10
N ALA A 320 9.29 -1.44 -0.14
CA ALA A 320 9.36 -2.89 -0.35
C ALA A 320 9.37 -3.31 -1.84
N GLY A 321 9.00 -2.41 -2.75
CA GLY A 321 9.03 -2.66 -4.19
C GLY A 321 7.99 -3.66 -4.72
N HIS A 322 7.02 -4.08 -3.89
CA HIS A 322 6.02 -5.09 -4.22
C HIS A 322 4.82 -4.53 -4.98
N ILE A 323 4.11 -3.61 -4.37
CA ILE A 323 3.03 -2.82 -4.98
C ILE A 323 3.13 -1.37 -4.53
N LEU A 324 2.33 -0.47 -5.12
CA LEU A 324 2.30 0.94 -4.74
C LEU A 324 2.10 1.10 -3.22
N GLY A 325 3.04 1.78 -2.57
CA GLY A 325 3.00 2.05 -1.13
C GLY A 325 3.40 0.89 -0.23
N SER A 326 3.79 -0.27 -0.78
CA SER A 326 4.27 -1.41 0.02
C SER A 326 5.51 -1.03 0.83
N ALA A 327 5.57 -1.48 2.07
CA ALA A 327 6.62 -1.08 3.00
C ALA A 327 7.29 -2.27 3.70
N LEU A 328 8.61 -2.22 3.76
CA LEU A 328 9.39 -2.94 4.74
C LEU A 328 9.18 -2.25 6.10
N VAL A 329 8.92 -3.02 7.13
CA VAL A 329 8.63 -2.52 8.48
C VAL A 329 9.85 -2.69 9.36
N HIS A 330 10.51 -1.59 9.71
CA HIS A 330 11.64 -1.61 10.62
C HIS A 330 11.18 -1.18 12.02
N LEU A 331 11.29 -2.10 12.99
CA LEU A 331 11.03 -1.84 14.40
C LEU A 331 12.33 -1.73 15.17
N ASN A 332 12.55 -0.61 15.82
CA ASN A 332 13.61 -0.45 16.81
C ASN A 332 13.00 -0.65 18.20
N ILE A 333 13.25 -1.80 18.81
CA ILE A 333 12.76 -2.20 20.13
C ILE A 333 13.90 -2.10 21.13
N ARG A 334 14.08 -0.94 21.76
CA ARG A 334 15.22 -0.67 22.68
C ARG A 334 16.59 -0.90 22.01
N LYS A 335 17.19 -2.09 22.16
CA LYS A 335 18.50 -2.47 21.59
C LYS A 335 18.41 -3.53 20.50
N HIS A 336 17.21 -4.00 20.18
CA HIS A 336 16.96 -5.04 19.17
C HIS A 336 16.16 -4.49 18.01
N ASN A 337 16.61 -4.73 16.79
CA ASN A 337 15.92 -4.27 15.59
C ASN A 337 15.35 -5.47 14.82
N VAL A 338 14.08 -5.34 14.48
CA VAL A 338 13.35 -6.31 13.66
C VAL A 338 13.03 -5.65 12.33
N LEU A 339 13.39 -6.29 11.22
CA LEU A 339 12.94 -5.93 9.89
C LEU A 339 11.95 -6.98 9.40
N TYR A 340 10.72 -6.56 9.10
CA TYR A 340 9.70 -7.40 8.48
C TYR A 340 9.50 -6.94 7.04
N THR A 341 9.59 -7.87 6.10
CA THR A 341 9.52 -7.51 4.68
C THR A 341 8.08 -7.28 4.20
N GLY A 342 7.06 -7.87 4.89
CA GLY A 342 5.82 -8.15 4.19
C GLY A 342 6.15 -8.93 2.92
N ASP A 343 5.45 -8.65 1.85
CA ASP A 343 5.84 -9.07 0.52
C ASP A 343 6.77 -8.02 -0.10
N PHE A 344 7.81 -8.46 -0.80
CA PHE A 344 8.78 -7.54 -1.37
C PHE A 344 9.33 -8.00 -2.72
N ARG A 345 9.91 -7.06 -3.46
CA ARG A 345 10.64 -7.33 -4.70
C ARG A 345 11.99 -6.64 -4.69
N PHE A 346 13.05 -7.39 -4.96
CA PHE A 346 14.43 -6.88 -4.97
C PHE A 346 15.00 -6.68 -6.39
N ARG A 347 14.11 -6.50 -7.35
CA ARG A 347 14.44 -6.05 -8.72
C ARG A 347 13.59 -4.84 -9.06
N GLU A 348 14.21 -3.88 -9.71
CA GLU A 348 13.52 -2.70 -10.22
C GLU A 348 12.59 -3.05 -11.38
N THR A 349 11.48 -2.36 -11.48
CA THR A 349 10.55 -2.41 -12.60
C THR A 349 10.32 -1.00 -13.13
N LYS A 350 9.62 -0.87 -14.26
CA LYS A 350 9.23 0.45 -14.75
C LYS A 350 8.25 1.15 -13.83
N LEU A 351 7.40 0.38 -13.15
CA LEU A 351 6.40 0.91 -12.22
C LEU A 351 7.00 1.25 -10.85
N LEU A 352 7.83 0.37 -10.29
CA LEU A 352 8.29 0.45 -8.90
C LEU A 352 9.81 0.29 -8.79
N SER A 353 10.39 1.08 -7.88
CA SER A 353 11.78 0.88 -7.44
C SER A 353 11.89 -0.40 -6.61
N ARG A 354 13.06 -1.04 -6.62
CA ARG A 354 13.34 -2.23 -5.80
C ARG A 354 13.29 -1.93 -4.31
N ALA A 355 13.15 -2.98 -3.51
CA ALA A 355 13.20 -2.89 -2.05
C ALA A 355 14.48 -2.22 -1.54
N ASP A 356 14.34 -1.39 -0.51
CA ASP A 356 15.45 -0.69 0.14
C ASP A 356 16.39 -1.66 0.86
N THR A 357 17.66 -1.25 1.00
CA THR A 357 18.71 -2.03 1.65
C THR A 357 19.46 -1.25 2.73
N SER A 358 19.20 0.05 2.84
CA SER A 358 19.91 0.94 3.77
C SER A 358 19.17 1.05 5.10
N PHE A 359 19.60 0.27 6.08
CA PHE A 359 19.04 0.28 7.44
C PHE A 359 20.12 0.55 8.48
N PRO A 360 19.80 1.17 9.64
CA PRO A 360 20.78 1.38 10.70
C PRO A 360 21.34 0.07 11.25
N ARG A 361 20.49 -0.89 11.53
CA ARG A 361 20.80 -2.23 12.07
C ARG A 361 19.63 -3.17 11.88
N VAL A 362 19.91 -4.47 11.76
CA VAL A 362 18.90 -5.54 11.65
C VAL A 362 19.41 -6.75 12.44
N GLU A 363 18.89 -7.04 13.62
CA GLU A 363 19.22 -8.23 14.38
C GLU A 363 18.36 -9.43 13.96
N THR A 364 17.08 -9.18 13.69
CA THR A 364 16.14 -10.21 13.21
C THR A 364 15.49 -9.74 11.90
N LEU A 365 15.58 -10.57 10.86
CA LEU A 365 14.86 -10.41 9.61
C LEU A 365 13.68 -11.41 9.60
N ILE A 366 12.44 -10.91 9.43
CA ILE A 366 11.26 -11.73 9.14
C ILE A 366 10.94 -11.52 7.67
N MET A 367 11.05 -12.57 6.85
CA MET A 367 11.06 -12.47 5.39
C MET A 367 10.07 -13.44 4.76
N GLU A 368 9.33 -12.97 3.74
CA GLU A 368 8.51 -13.84 2.91
C GLU A 368 9.31 -14.96 2.23
N CYS A 369 8.62 -16.03 1.84
CA CYS A 369 9.20 -17.17 1.13
C CYS A 369 8.24 -17.76 0.08
N THR A 370 7.46 -16.91 -0.58
CA THR A 370 6.45 -17.30 -1.59
C THR A 370 7.08 -18.08 -2.74
N TYR A 371 8.22 -17.60 -3.23
CA TYR A 371 9.00 -18.22 -4.31
C TYR A 371 10.31 -18.84 -3.78
N GLY A 372 10.23 -19.60 -2.68
CA GLY A 372 11.37 -20.31 -2.09
C GLY A 372 11.67 -21.70 -2.69
N GLY A 373 10.86 -22.19 -3.62
CA GLY A 373 11.01 -23.49 -4.24
C GLY A 373 12.25 -23.63 -5.14
N GLU A 374 12.63 -24.86 -5.45
CA GLU A 374 13.84 -25.12 -6.27
C GLU A 374 13.77 -24.51 -7.66
N GLN A 375 12.58 -24.52 -8.27
CA GLN A 375 12.32 -24.01 -9.62
C GLN A 375 11.77 -22.59 -9.65
N ASP A 376 11.64 -21.93 -8.49
CA ASP A 376 11.05 -20.60 -8.38
C ASP A 376 12.07 -19.50 -8.78
N VAL A 377 12.63 -19.61 -9.98
CA VAL A 377 13.48 -18.60 -10.61
C VAL A 377 12.70 -17.99 -11.77
N LEU A 378 12.40 -16.71 -11.66
CA LEU A 378 11.61 -16.01 -12.67
C LEU A 378 12.51 -15.44 -13.79
N PRO A 379 12.02 -15.44 -15.03
CA PRO A 379 12.74 -14.79 -16.12
C PRO A 379 12.87 -13.28 -15.85
N PRO A 380 13.87 -12.61 -16.44
CA PRO A 380 13.97 -11.16 -16.39
C PRO A 380 12.73 -10.49 -16.97
N LEU A 381 12.31 -9.35 -16.39
CA LEU A 381 11.11 -8.63 -16.82
C LEU A 381 11.12 -8.30 -18.32
N TRP A 382 12.28 -7.90 -18.88
CA TRP A 382 12.39 -7.56 -20.29
C TRP A 382 12.08 -8.75 -21.24
N GLU A 383 12.35 -9.99 -20.82
CA GLU A 383 11.97 -11.19 -21.58
C GLU A 383 10.45 -11.39 -21.57
N ALA A 384 9.83 -11.23 -20.39
CA ALA A 384 8.37 -11.28 -20.24
C ALA A 384 7.67 -10.19 -21.06
N GLU A 385 8.21 -8.96 -21.04
CA GLU A 385 7.71 -7.84 -21.85
C GLU A 385 7.80 -8.17 -23.35
N LYS A 386 8.95 -8.66 -23.81
CA LYS A 386 9.15 -9.05 -25.22
C LYS A 386 8.18 -10.14 -25.64
N GLN A 387 7.98 -11.17 -24.80
CA GLN A 387 7.03 -12.24 -25.06
C GLN A 387 5.60 -11.71 -25.14
N LEU A 388 5.18 -10.87 -24.19
CA LEU A 388 3.87 -10.25 -24.19
C LEU A 388 3.63 -9.42 -25.47
N ILE A 389 4.57 -8.56 -25.84
CA ILE A 389 4.49 -7.72 -27.03
C ILE A 389 4.37 -8.59 -28.31
N GLN A 390 5.14 -9.68 -28.41
CA GLN A 390 5.07 -10.58 -29.55
C GLN A 390 3.71 -11.29 -29.66
N ILE A 391 3.12 -11.76 -28.52
CA ILE A 391 1.80 -12.37 -28.50
C ILE A 391 0.74 -11.37 -28.95
N ILE A 392 0.78 -10.14 -28.41
CA ILE A 392 -0.15 -9.07 -28.78
C ILE A 392 -0.06 -8.78 -30.29
N ARG A 393 1.15 -8.56 -30.82
CA ARG A 393 1.36 -8.30 -32.24
C ARG A 393 0.73 -9.39 -33.10
N ASN A 394 1.11 -10.64 -32.88
CA ASN A 394 0.61 -11.78 -33.65
C ASN A 394 -0.91 -11.88 -33.60
N THR A 395 -1.51 -11.64 -32.44
CA THR A 395 -2.97 -11.73 -32.26
C THR A 395 -3.70 -10.61 -32.99
N VAL A 396 -3.20 -9.38 -32.85
CA VAL A 396 -3.81 -8.20 -33.50
C VAL A 396 -3.66 -8.29 -35.03
N GLU A 397 -2.52 -8.72 -35.54
CA GLU A 397 -2.26 -8.89 -37.00
C GLU A 397 -3.19 -9.93 -37.65
N ARG A 398 -3.59 -10.99 -36.92
CA ARG A 398 -4.60 -11.96 -37.42
C ARG A 398 -6.04 -11.53 -37.19
N GLY A 399 -6.27 -10.28 -36.75
CA GLY A 399 -7.61 -9.71 -36.53
C GLY A 399 -8.25 -10.14 -35.19
N GLY A 400 -7.49 -10.71 -34.28
CA GLY A 400 -7.93 -11.16 -32.96
C GLY A 400 -7.83 -10.09 -31.86
N ARG A 401 -8.31 -10.44 -30.67
CA ARG A 401 -8.27 -9.62 -29.44
C ARG A 401 -7.46 -10.33 -28.37
N VAL A 402 -6.83 -9.55 -27.51
CA VAL A 402 -6.01 -10.07 -26.42
C VAL A 402 -6.71 -9.78 -25.09
N LEU A 403 -7.05 -10.84 -24.34
CA LEU A 403 -7.46 -10.69 -22.94
C LEU A 403 -6.25 -10.91 -22.03
N ILE A 404 -6.00 -9.97 -21.15
CA ILE A 404 -4.95 -10.03 -20.12
C ILE A 404 -5.62 -10.02 -18.75
N PRO A 405 -5.94 -11.19 -18.18
CA PRO A 405 -6.37 -11.28 -16.79
C PRO A 405 -5.24 -10.84 -15.88
N ALA A 406 -5.45 -9.77 -15.11
CA ALA A 406 -4.42 -9.19 -14.26
C ALA A 406 -4.94 -8.85 -12.86
N LEU A 407 -4.05 -8.89 -11.86
CA LEU A 407 -4.34 -8.33 -10.55
C LEU A 407 -4.52 -6.82 -10.68
N SER A 408 -5.57 -6.29 -10.05
CA SER A 408 -5.95 -4.88 -10.19
C SER A 408 -4.92 -3.92 -9.66
N VAL A 409 -4.15 -4.33 -8.63
CA VAL A 409 -3.13 -3.50 -7.99
C VAL A 409 -1.74 -3.96 -8.42
N GLY A 410 -1.00 -3.07 -9.04
CA GLY A 410 0.39 -3.24 -9.43
C GLY A 410 0.58 -3.93 -10.78
N ARG A 411 0.01 -5.14 -10.99
CA ARG A 411 0.25 -5.92 -12.23
C ARG A 411 -0.39 -5.28 -13.47
N ALA A 412 -1.64 -4.86 -13.37
CA ALA A 412 -2.31 -4.17 -14.46
C ALA A 412 -1.55 -2.89 -14.86
N GLN A 413 -1.09 -2.11 -13.90
CA GLN A 413 -0.36 -0.87 -14.14
C GLN A 413 1.03 -1.10 -14.76
N GLU A 414 1.74 -2.18 -14.37
CA GLU A 414 3.01 -2.57 -15.00
C GLU A 414 2.81 -2.91 -16.49
N ILE A 415 1.73 -3.64 -16.81
CA ILE A 415 1.36 -3.98 -18.17
C ILE A 415 0.99 -2.71 -18.95
N MET A 416 0.21 -1.81 -18.37
CA MET A 416 -0.14 -0.53 -19.02
C MET A 416 1.10 0.25 -19.43
N ILE A 417 2.11 0.36 -18.55
CA ILE A 417 3.38 1.04 -18.87
C ILE A 417 4.12 0.33 -19.99
N THR A 418 4.15 -1.00 -19.97
CA THR A 418 4.76 -1.82 -21.03
C THR A 418 4.09 -1.54 -22.38
N LEU A 419 2.76 -1.43 -22.41
CA LEU A 419 2.00 -1.13 -23.64
C LEU A 419 2.27 0.29 -24.15
N VAL A 420 2.30 1.30 -23.26
CA VAL A 420 2.63 2.69 -23.65
C VAL A 420 3.99 2.76 -24.35
N GLU A 421 4.99 2.05 -23.82
CA GLU A 421 6.30 1.99 -24.49
C GLU A 421 6.24 1.24 -25.83
N ALA A 422 5.52 0.13 -25.91
CA ALA A 422 5.41 -0.65 -27.12
C ALA A 422 4.71 0.14 -28.25
N PHE A 423 3.65 0.91 -27.92
CA PHE A 423 3.02 1.84 -28.87
C PHE A 423 3.98 2.94 -29.30
N SER A 424 4.68 3.58 -28.37
CA SER A 424 5.62 4.66 -28.68
C SER A 424 6.77 4.20 -29.60
N LYS A 425 7.20 2.95 -29.48
CA LYS A 425 8.23 2.32 -30.31
C LYS A 425 7.66 1.67 -31.59
N LYS A 426 6.35 1.69 -31.78
CA LYS A 426 5.63 1.02 -32.88
C LYS A 426 5.91 -0.49 -32.94
N GLU A 427 6.06 -1.11 -31.77
CA GLU A 427 6.29 -2.56 -31.63
C GLU A 427 5.01 -3.36 -31.74
N ILE A 428 3.87 -2.73 -31.52
CA ILE A 428 2.50 -3.28 -31.70
C ILE A 428 1.67 -2.33 -32.58
N PRO A 429 0.67 -2.84 -33.34
CA PRO A 429 -0.25 -2.00 -34.08
C PRO A 429 -1.05 -1.07 -33.17
N ASP A 430 -1.49 0.06 -33.70
CA ASP A 430 -2.32 1.03 -33.01
C ASP A 430 -3.75 0.48 -32.82
N VAL A 431 -4.05 0.02 -31.62
CA VAL A 431 -5.34 -0.58 -31.23
C VAL A 431 -5.79 -0.09 -29.86
N PRO A 432 -7.11 -0.01 -29.59
CA PRO A 432 -7.60 0.38 -28.28
C PRO A 432 -7.26 -0.63 -27.20
N VAL A 433 -6.99 -0.13 -26.00
CA VAL A 433 -6.76 -0.92 -24.77
C VAL A 433 -7.89 -0.59 -23.80
N TYR A 434 -8.74 -1.56 -23.53
CA TYR A 434 -9.85 -1.44 -22.59
C TYR A 434 -9.41 -1.84 -21.18
N ILE A 435 -9.65 -0.96 -20.22
CA ILE A 435 -9.33 -1.16 -18.80
C ILE A 435 -10.64 -1.31 -18.03
N ASP A 436 -10.92 -2.51 -17.51
CA ASP A 436 -12.21 -2.80 -16.88
C ASP A 436 -12.06 -3.13 -15.37
N GLY A 437 -13.14 -2.92 -14.66
CA GLY A 437 -13.31 -3.26 -13.24
C GLY A 437 -12.41 -2.45 -12.31
N MET A 438 -12.04 -3.06 -11.20
CA MET A 438 -11.26 -2.41 -10.14
C MET A 438 -9.88 -1.89 -10.60
N VAL A 439 -9.39 -2.30 -11.79
CA VAL A 439 -8.15 -1.74 -12.37
C VAL A 439 -8.28 -0.23 -12.58
N TYR A 440 -9.48 0.26 -12.93
CA TYR A 440 -9.76 1.67 -13.08
C TYR A 440 -9.43 2.48 -11.83
N ASP A 441 -10.08 2.17 -10.69
CA ASP A 441 -9.87 2.89 -9.44
C ASP A 441 -8.45 2.71 -8.88
N SER A 442 -7.88 1.51 -9.03
CA SER A 442 -6.50 1.25 -8.67
C SER A 442 -5.54 2.14 -9.48
N THR A 443 -5.77 2.29 -10.79
CA THR A 443 -4.94 3.15 -11.64
C THR A 443 -5.08 4.63 -11.27
N ALA A 444 -6.29 5.08 -10.93
CA ALA A 444 -6.50 6.43 -10.41
C ALA A 444 -5.72 6.68 -9.11
N ILE A 445 -5.65 5.68 -8.21
CA ILE A 445 -4.82 5.77 -7.00
C ILE A 445 -3.33 5.85 -7.38
N HIS A 446 -2.84 5.06 -8.35
CA HIS A 446 -1.45 5.15 -8.82
C HIS A 446 -1.12 6.55 -9.34
N SER A 447 -2.01 7.15 -10.13
CA SER A 447 -1.83 8.51 -10.66
C SER A 447 -1.80 9.60 -9.56
N ALA A 448 -2.45 9.35 -8.42
CA ALA A 448 -2.43 10.26 -7.28
C ALA A 448 -1.11 10.22 -6.47
N TYR A 449 -0.32 9.15 -6.59
CA TYR A 449 0.88 8.93 -5.78
C TYR A 449 2.17 8.68 -6.58
N PRO A 450 2.52 9.48 -7.60
CA PRO A 450 3.70 9.25 -8.43
C PRO A 450 5.03 9.30 -7.64
N SER A 451 5.07 9.98 -6.49
CA SER A 451 6.25 10.02 -5.62
C SER A 451 6.63 8.66 -4.99
N TYR A 452 5.69 7.72 -4.93
CA TYR A 452 5.92 6.35 -4.44
C TYR A 452 6.30 5.36 -5.57
N LEU A 453 6.25 5.80 -6.81
CA LEU A 453 6.58 5.01 -7.99
C LEU A 453 8.08 5.09 -8.32
N SER A 454 8.50 4.39 -9.36
CA SER A 454 9.90 4.39 -9.81
C SER A 454 10.39 5.77 -10.27
N ASP A 455 11.70 5.93 -10.37
CA ASP A 455 12.28 7.17 -10.90
C ASP A 455 11.93 7.36 -12.39
N TYR A 456 11.68 6.29 -13.13
CA TYR A 456 11.14 6.36 -14.48
C TYR A 456 9.79 7.09 -14.51
N ILE A 457 8.83 6.70 -13.67
CA ILE A 457 7.52 7.36 -13.59
C ILE A 457 7.62 8.78 -13.04
N LYS A 458 8.46 8.98 -12.00
CA LYS A 458 8.70 10.34 -11.46
C LYS A 458 9.19 11.30 -12.55
N THR A 459 10.13 10.85 -13.39
CA THR A 459 10.64 11.64 -14.51
C THR A 459 9.54 11.97 -15.51
N LYS A 460 8.70 11.00 -15.87
CA LYS A 460 7.55 11.23 -16.76
C LYS A 460 6.57 12.25 -16.19
N VAL A 461 6.16 12.08 -14.93
CA VAL A 461 5.12 12.91 -14.33
C VAL A 461 5.65 14.29 -13.90
N PHE A 462 6.83 14.37 -13.26
CA PHE A 462 7.34 15.63 -12.71
C PHE A 462 8.27 16.37 -13.68
N GLY A 463 8.97 15.65 -14.55
CA GLY A 463 9.92 16.22 -15.52
C GLY A 463 9.27 16.52 -16.87
N GLU A 464 8.53 15.57 -17.43
CA GLU A 464 7.91 15.68 -18.75
C GLU A 464 6.45 16.14 -18.69
N ASP A 465 5.86 16.25 -17.50
CA ASP A 465 4.44 16.60 -17.28
C ASP A 465 3.46 15.63 -17.99
N ARG A 466 3.84 14.37 -18.08
CA ARG A 466 3.10 13.31 -18.76
C ARG A 466 2.81 12.16 -17.80
N ASP A 467 1.53 11.91 -17.53
CA ASP A 467 1.11 10.74 -16.75
C ASP A 467 0.93 9.55 -17.71
N PRO A 468 1.71 8.47 -17.58
CA PRO A 468 1.62 7.33 -18.49
C PRO A 468 0.30 6.56 -18.38
N PHE A 469 -0.47 6.75 -17.31
CA PHE A 469 -1.78 6.12 -17.14
C PHE A 469 -2.92 6.82 -17.91
N THR A 470 -2.65 7.97 -18.51
CA THR A 470 -3.61 8.73 -19.33
C THR A 470 -3.27 8.69 -20.82
N ASP A 471 -2.57 7.65 -21.28
CA ASP A 471 -2.24 7.48 -22.68
C ASP A 471 -3.51 7.34 -23.56
N GLU A 472 -3.47 7.88 -24.79
CA GLU A 472 -4.61 7.95 -25.69
C GLU A 472 -5.19 6.60 -26.11
N HIS A 473 -4.40 5.52 -26.02
CA HIS A 473 -4.86 4.16 -26.32
C HIS A 473 -5.75 3.58 -25.22
N PHE A 474 -5.74 4.15 -24.00
CA PHE A 474 -6.50 3.61 -22.89
C PHE A 474 -7.94 4.11 -22.83
N THR A 475 -8.87 3.19 -22.88
CA THR A 475 -10.29 3.42 -22.62
C THR A 475 -10.65 2.85 -21.26
N MET A 476 -10.87 3.74 -20.28
CA MET A 476 -11.27 3.37 -18.92
C MET A 476 -12.77 3.09 -18.86
N LEU A 477 -13.16 1.84 -18.62
CA LEU A 477 -14.55 1.42 -18.56
C LEU A 477 -15.16 1.68 -17.17
N LYS A 478 -16.38 2.22 -17.15
CA LYS A 478 -17.12 2.55 -15.91
C LYS A 478 -18.12 1.48 -15.49
N GLY A 479 -18.14 0.34 -16.18
CA GLY A 479 -19.01 -0.81 -15.90
C GLY A 479 -20.43 -0.71 -16.47
N THR A 480 -20.70 0.32 -17.28
CA THR A 480 -21.99 0.51 -17.98
C THR A 480 -21.90 0.16 -19.48
N GLU A 481 -20.69 -0.14 -19.93
CA GLU A 481 -20.39 -0.41 -21.33
C GLU A 481 -20.83 -1.82 -21.73
N ASP A 482 -21.18 -1.97 -23.02
CA ASP A 482 -21.55 -3.26 -23.60
C ASP A 482 -20.30 -4.13 -23.82
N LYS A 483 -20.08 -5.09 -22.93
CA LYS A 483 -18.96 -6.04 -23.00
C LYS A 483 -19.04 -6.95 -24.24
N ASP A 484 -20.23 -7.21 -24.75
CA ASP A 484 -20.40 -8.02 -25.97
C ASP A 484 -19.80 -7.28 -27.16
N SER A 485 -20.08 -6.00 -27.31
CA SER A 485 -19.52 -5.19 -28.39
C SER A 485 -17.99 -5.08 -28.30
N ILE A 486 -17.43 -4.98 -27.10
CA ILE A 486 -15.98 -4.97 -26.88
C ILE A 486 -15.36 -6.33 -27.20
N ALA A 487 -15.96 -7.41 -26.72
CA ALA A 487 -15.44 -8.77 -26.89
C ALA A 487 -15.58 -9.31 -28.31
N THR A 488 -16.48 -8.76 -29.13
CA THR A 488 -16.75 -9.19 -30.51
C THR A 488 -16.36 -8.15 -31.58
N GLY A 489 -15.92 -6.96 -31.15
CA GLY A 489 -15.52 -5.84 -32.00
C GLY A 489 -14.24 -6.07 -32.81
N GLY A 490 -13.56 -4.99 -33.20
CA GLY A 490 -12.26 -5.04 -33.87
C GLY A 490 -11.11 -5.52 -32.99
N PRO A 491 -9.88 -5.67 -33.53
CA PRO A 491 -8.70 -5.99 -32.76
C PRO A 491 -8.51 -5.01 -31.61
N SER A 492 -8.22 -5.54 -30.42
CA SER A 492 -8.08 -4.74 -29.19
C SER A 492 -7.36 -5.52 -28.10
N ILE A 493 -6.95 -4.82 -27.04
CA ILE A 493 -6.38 -5.39 -25.84
C ILE A 493 -7.34 -5.11 -24.68
N ILE A 494 -7.60 -6.09 -23.82
CA ILE A 494 -8.48 -5.96 -22.67
C ILE A 494 -7.72 -6.35 -21.42
N ILE A 495 -7.61 -5.44 -20.45
CA ILE A 495 -7.01 -5.70 -19.14
C ILE A 495 -8.11 -5.68 -18.08
N ALA A 496 -8.32 -6.83 -17.42
CA ALA A 496 -9.43 -6.98 -16.48
C ALA A 496 -9.09 -7.94 -15.32
N PRO A 497 -9.62 -7.69 -14.10
CA PRO A 497 -9.50 -8.63 -12.98
C PRO A 497 -10.57 -9.74 -13.07
N SER A 498 -10.36 -10.94 -12.48
CA SER A 498 -9.22 -11.33 -11.66
C SER A 498 -8.12 -11.97 -12.51
N GLY A 499 -6.86 -11.86 -12.05
CA GLY A 499 -5.70 -12.42 -12.74
C GLY A 499 -5.64 -13.96 -12.81
N MET A 500 -6.49 -14.66 -12.05
CA MET A 500 -6.56 -16.14 -12.01
C MET A 500 -7.86 -16.69 -12.62
N LEU A 501 -8.69 -15.83 -13.22
CA LEU A 501 -10.00 -16.18 -13.78
C LEU A 501 -10.96 -16.81 -12.73
N ASN A 502 -10.95 -16.32 -11.49
CA ASN A 502 -11.82 -16.84 -10.43
C ASN A 502 -13.17 -16.10 -10.33
N GLY A 503 -13.38 -15.06 -11.11
CA GLY A 503 -14.58 -14.23 -11.13
C GLY A 503 -14.30 -12.84 -11.70
N GLY A 504 -15.32 -12.00 -11.74
CA GLY A 504 -15.23 -10.63 -12.21
C GLY A 504 -15.13 -10.48 -13.73
N PRO A 505 -14.81 -9.27 -14.22
CA PRO A 505 -14.84 -8.95 -15.65
C PRO A 505 -13.97 -9.85 -16.53
N SER A 506 -12.81 -10.31 -16.04
CA SER A 506 -11.95 -11.19 -16.85
C SER A 506 -12.63 -12.51 -17.23
N VAL A 507 -13.48 -13.05 -16.35
CA VAL A 507 -14.25 -14.27 -16.63
C VAL A 507 -15.34 -13.99 -17.67
N GLU A 508 -16.00 -12.84 -17.60
CA GLU A 508 -17.02 -12.44 -18.54
C GLU A 508 -16.43 -12.30 -19.97
N TYR A 509 -15.26 -11.66 -20.10
CA TYR A 509 -14.53 -11.60 -21.37
C TYR A 509 -14.01 -12.96 -21.81
N PHE A 510 -13.51 -13.80 -20.89
CA PHE A 510 -13.05 -15.15 -21.19
C PHE A 510 -14.18 -15.97 -21.85
N ILE A 511 -15.39 -15.94 -21.29
CA ILE A 511 -16.56 -16.66 -21.82
C ILE A 511 -16.83 -16.25 -23.28
N ARG A 512 -16.73 -14.97 -23.59
CA ARG A 512 -17.05 -14.40 -24.92
C ARG A 512 -15.94 -14.59 -25.94
N MET A 513 -14.68 -14.56 -25.49
CA MET A 513 -13.51 -14.54 -26.38
C MET A 513 -12.90 -15.90 -26.64
N SER A 514 -13.01 -16.84 -25.68
CA SER A 514 -12.34 -18.15 -25.78
C SER A 514 -12.84 -19.06 -26.93
N PRO A 515 -14.08 -18.95 -27.45
CA PRO A 515 -14.50 -19.75 -28.61
C PRO A 515 -13.89 -19.32 -29.96
N ASP A 516 -13.29 -18.14 -30.07
CA ASP A 516 -12.70 -17.64 -31.32
C ASP A 516 -11.19 -17.86 -31.36
N GLU A 517 -10.72 -18.68 -32.29
CA GLU A 517 -9.29 -19.04 -32.46
C GLU A 517 -8.36 -17.88 -32.81
N ARG A 518 -8.92 -16.75 -33.28
CA ARG A 518 -8.14 -15.54 -33.55
C ARG A 518 -7.68 -14.86 -32.27
N ASN A 519 -8.36 -15.08 -31.14
CA ASN A 519 -8.09 -14.41 -29.89
C ASN A 519 -6.95 -15.07 -29.09
N SER A 520 -6.38 -14.32 -28.17
CA SER A 520 -5.41 -14.82 -27.18
C SER A 520 -5.82 -14.47 -25.76
N ILE A 521 -5.62 -15.40 -24.84
CA ILE A 521 -5.74 -15.22 -23.38
C ILE A 521 -4.33 -15.26 -22.80
N VAL A 522 -3.87 -14.17 -22.19
CA VAL A 522 -2.49 -14.07 -21.69
C VAL A 522 -2.49 -13.98 -20.16
N LEU A 523 -2.12 -15.06 -19.50
CA LEU A 523 -2.04 -15.15 -18.06
C LEU A 523 -0.65 -14.69 -17.60
N VAL A 524 -0.60 -13.57 -16.89
CA VAL A 524 0.63 -12.86 -16.48
C VAL A 524 0.93 -12.99 -14.98
N SER A 525 0.02 -13.60 -14.21
CA SER A 525 0.12 -13.75 -12.76
C SER A 525 0.30 -15.22 -12.39
N TYR A 526 0.77 -15.47 -11.16
CA TYR A 526 0.74 -16.81 -10.58
C TYR A 526 -0.66 -17.40 -10.64
N GLN A 527 -0.75 -18.69 -10.96
CA GLN A 527 -2.01 -19.43 -11.06
C GLN A 527 -2.10 -20.44 -9.93
N ALA A 528 -2.89 -20.13 -8.90
CA ALA A 528 -3.07 -20.98 -7.74
C ALA A 528 -3.81 -22.27 -8.09
N GLU A 529 -3.56 -23.33 -7.32
CA GLU A 529 -4.27 -24.60 -7.45
C GLU A 529 -5.79 -24.42 -7.31
N GLY A 530 -6.56 -25.13 -8.11
CA GLY A 530 -8.02 -25.05 -8.15
C GLY A 530 -8.60 -23.92 -9.02
N THR A 531 -7.81 -22.92 -9.42
CA THR A 531 -8.26 -21.80 -10.25
C THR A 531 -8.46 -22.20 -11.72
N LEU A 532 -9.31 -21.47 -12.46
CA LEU A 532 -9.50 -21.71 -13.89
C LEU A 532 -8.20 -21.48 -14.67
N GLY A 533 -7.46 -20.42 -14.34
CA GLY A 533 -6.17 -20.14 -14.98
C GLY A 533 -5.18 -21.33 -14.81
N ARG A 534 -5.16 -21.99 -13.64
CA ARG A 534 -4.34 -23.17 -13.40
C ARG A 534 -4.78 -24.34 -14.28
N LYS A 535 -6.08 -24.61 -14.36
CA LYS A 535 -6.63 -25.67 -15.22
C LYS A 535 -6.33 -25.45 -16.69
N LEU A 536 -6.36 -24.19 -17.16
CA LEU A 536 -5.95 -23.84 -18.52
C LEU A 536 -4.45 -24.09 -18.75
N LYS A 537 -3.61 -23.81 -17.73
CA LYS A 537 -2.16 -24.13 -17.77
C LYS A 537 -1.92 -25.64 -17.89
N GLU A 538 -2.79 -26.45 -17.32
CA GLU A 538 -2.76 -27.92 -17.38
C GLU A 538 -3.40 -28.49 -18.66
N GLY A 539 -3.86 -27.62 -19.57
CA GLY A 539 -4.34 -28.02 -20.89
C GLY A 539 -5.85 -28.22 -21.02
N LEU A 540 -6.65 -27.69 -20.08
CA LEU A 540 -8.11 -27.75 -20.15
C LEU A 540 -8.62 -27.06 -21.43
N LYS A 541 -9.40 -27.76 -22.26
CA LYS A 541 -9.95 -27.27 -23.53
C LYS A 541 -11.46 -27.02 -23.50
N GLU A 542 -12.15 -27.55 -22.50
CA GLU A 542 -13.58 -27.34 -22.30
C GLU A 542 -13.85 -26.92 -20.87
N VAL A 543 -14.57 -25.81 -20.69
CA VAL A 543 -14.88 -25.22 -19.39
C VAL A 543 -16.39 -25.19 -19.19
N ARG A 544 -16.87 -25.76 -18.09
CA ARG A 544 -18.27 -25.62 -17.67
C ARG A 544 -18.37 -24.43 -16.72
N MET A 545 -19.11 -23.42 -17.12
CA MET A 545 -19.30 -22.20 -16.35
C MET A 545 -20.77 -21.79 -16.33
N ARG A 546 -21.17 -21.08 -15.27
CA ARG A 546 -22.47 -20.40 -15.25
C ARG A 546 -22.34 -19.06 -15.98
N ASP A 547 -23.27 -18.81 -16.89
CA ASP A 547 -23.39 -17.49 -17.51
C ASP A 547 -24.10 -16.48 -16.57
N GLU A 548 -24.28 -15.26 -17.06
CA GLU A 548 -24.94 -14.18 -16.30
C GLU A 548 -26.42 -14.50 -15.95
N ALA A 549 -27.07 -15.37 -16.73
CA ALA A 549 -28.42 -15.86 -16.48
C ALA A 549 -28.44 -17.02 -15.46
N GLY A 550 -27.27 -17.50 -15.00
CA GLY A 550 -27.13 -18.61 -14.08
C GLY A 550 -27.19 -20.00 -14.74
N GLU A 551 -27.27 -20.08 -16.07
CA GLU A 551 -27.27 -21.34 -16.84
C GLU A 551 -25.86 -21.91 -16.97
N ILE A 552 -25.72 -23.22 -16.85
CA ILE A 552 -24.44 -23.91 -17.04
C ILE A 552 -24.21 -24.10 -18.54
N ARG A 553 -23.18 -23.46 -19.08
CA ARG A 553 -22.73 -23.64 -20.46
C ARG A 553 -21.37 -24.31 -20.52
N THR A 554 -21.18 -25.16 -21.51
CA THR A 554 -19.86 -25.71 -21.87
C THR A 554 -19.25 -24.81 -22.93
N ILE A 555 -18.07 -24.29 -22.65
CA ILE A 555 -17.32 -23.34 -23.50
C ILE A 555 -16.10 -24.10 -24.02
N GLU A 556 -15.98 -24.22 -25.33
CA GLU A 556 -14.78 -24.72 -25.98
C GLU A 556 -13.73 -23.62 -26.07
N VAL A 557 -12.52 -23.90 -25.58
CA VAL A 557 -11.40 -22.94 -25.61
C VAL A 557 -10.60 -23.14 -26.89
N LYS A 558 -10.92 -22.34 -27.92
CA LYS A 558 -10.20 -22.30 -29.21
C LYS A 558 -9.14 -21.20 -29.24
N ALA A 559 -9.34 -20.14 -28.44
CA ALA A 559 -8.36 -19.06 -28.30
C ALA A 559 -7.01 -19.62 -27.83
N GLU A 560 -5.92 -19.01 -28.29
CA GLU A 560 -4.60 -19.34 -27.81
C GLU A 560 -4.46 -18.94 -26.34
N VAL A 561 -3.95 -19.83 -25.48
CA VAL A 561 -3.71 -19.55 -24.06
C VAL A 561 -2.22 -19.49 -23.82
N HIS A 562 -1.73 -18.33 -23.39
CA HIS A 562 -0.33 -18.06 -23.15
C HIS A 562 -0.06 -17.82 -21.65
N PHE A 563 1.13 -18.20 -21.20
CA PHE A 563 1.62 -17.95 -19.84
C PHE A 563 2.90 -17.14 -19.94
N VAL A 564 2.86 -15.91 -19.43
CA VAL A 564 3.99 -15.00 -19.46
C VAL A 564 4.48 -14.80 -18.02
N GLU A 565 5.52 -15.53 -17.65
CA GLU A 565 6.14 -15.43 -16.34
C GLU A 565 7.14 -14.26 -16.31
N GLY A 566 7.35 -13.62 -15.15
CA GLY A 566 8.26 -12.48 -14.97
C GLY A 566 7.62 -11.19 -14.51
N PHE A 567 6.29 -11.06 -14.69
CA PHE A 567 5.54 -9.94 -14.11
C PHE A 567 5.20 -10.12 -12.62
N SER A 568 5.68 -11.16 -11.94
CA SER A 568 5.43 -11.34 -10.51
C SER A 568 5.94 -10.16 -9.67
N ALA A 569 5.20 -9.82 -8.62
CA ALA A 569 5.55 -8.77 -7.68
C ALA A 569 6.44 -9.24 -6.52
N HIS A 570 6.59 -10.55 -6.34
CA HIS A 570 7.38 -11.12 -5.26
C HIS A 570 8.85 -11.29 -5.65
N ALA A 571 9.69 -11.34 -4.65
CA ALA A 571 11.08 -11.76 -4.81
C ALA A 571 11.12 -13.24 -5.21
N ASP A 572 11.84 -13.57 -6.29
CA ASP A 572 12.13 -14.93 -6.68
C ASP A 572 13.23 -15.55 -5.79
N LYS A 573 13.49 -16.84 -5.96
CA LYS A 573 14.50 -17.56 -5.18
C LYS A 573 15.87 -16.87 -5.14
N VAL A 574 16.30 -16.30 -6.27
CA VAL A 574 17.59 -15.59 -6.36
C VAL A 574 17.57 -14.32 -5.53
N GLN A 575 16.50 -13.56 -5.61
CA GLN A 575 16.31 -12.34 -4.83
C GLN A 575 16.20 -12.64 -3.33
N LEU A 576 15.45 -13.69 -2.94
CA LEU A 576 15.35 -14.16 -1.56
C LEU A 576 16.70 -14.58 -0.97
N LEU A 577 17.61 -15.16 -1.78
CA LEU A 577 18.95 -15.53 -1.35
C LEU A 577 19.90 -14.32 -1.25
N THR A 578 19.73 -13.32 -2.13
CA THR A 578 20.66 -12.19 -2.21
C THR A 578 20.29 -11.04 -1.29
N TYR A 579 19.00 -10.81 -1.03
CA TYR A 579 18.53 -9.70 -0.21
C TYR A 579 19.13 -9.66 1.20
N PRO A 580 19.16 -10.76 1.98
CA PRO A 580 19.73 -10.74 3.34
C PRO A 580 21.23 -10.43 3.39
N SER A 581 21.94 -10.65 2.28
CA SER A 581 23.37 -10.27 2.16
C SER A 581 23.58 -8.83 1.70
N SER A 582 22.51 -8.16 1.24
CA SER A 582 22.53 -6.77 0.77
C SER A 582 22.15 -5.75 1.86
N ILE A 583 21.77 -6.24 3.05
CA ILE A 583 21.38 -5.42 4.22
C ILE A 583 22.38 -5.65 5.37
N PRO A 584 22.34 -4.83 6.44
CA PRO A 584 23.11 -5.12 7.64
C PRO A 584 22.83 -6.54 8.14
N LYS A 585 23.89 -7.34 8.30
CA LYS A 585 23.81 -8.79 8.51
C LYS A 585 22.90 -9.16 9.70
N PRO A 586 21.75 -9.83 9.48
CA PRO A 586 20.90 -10.31 10.56
C PRO A 586 21.53 -11.52 11.24
N SER A 587 21.44 -11.61 12.56
CA SER A 587 21.85 -12.81 13.30
C SER A 587 20.83 -13.94 13.14
N ARG A 588 19.56 -13.59 12.88
CA ARG A 588 18.44 -14.51 12.74
C ARG A 588 17.56 -14.11 11.55
N ILE A 589 17.14 -15.10 10.77
CA ILE A 589 16.17 -14.96 9.68
C ILE A 589 14.99 -15.88 9.96
N ILE A 590 13.79 -15.34 9.94
CA ILE A 590 12.55 -16.09 10.14
C ILE A 590 11.78 -16.06 8.81
N LEU A 591 11.52 -17.23 8.23
CA LEU A 591 10.77 -17.33 6.99
C LEU A 591 9.28 -17.46 7.29
N VAL A 592 8.49 -16.64 6.61
CA VAL A 592 7.03 -16.57 6.71
C VAL A 592 6.43 -16.49 5.29
N HIS A 593 5.12 -16.48 5.16
CA HIS A 593 4.39 -16.28 3.91
C HIS A 593 4.93 -17.14 2.75
N GLY A 594 4.85 -18.46 2.93
CA GLY A 594 5.30 -19.43 1.94
C GLY A 594 4.90 -20.85 2.34
N GLU A 595 4.79 -21.73 1.35
CA GLU A 595 4.40 -23.11 1.54
C GLU A 595 5.48 -23.87 2.34
N ALA A 596 5.03 -24.78 3.22
CA ALA A 596 5.92 -25.51 4.13
C ALA A 596 7.05 -26.27 3.41
N GLU A 597 6.77 -26.85 2.25
CA GLU A 597 7.75 -27.60 1.46
C GLU A 597 8.82 -26.68 0.85
N LYS A 598 8.39 -25.55 0.27
CA LYS A 598 9.30 -24.53 -0.27
C LYS A 598 10.22 -23.97 0.81
N MET A 599 9.67 -23.64 1.97
CA MET A 599 10.48 -23.15 3.10
C MET A 599 11.48 -24.21 3.60
N ARG A 600 11.07 -25.50 3.61
CA ARG A 600 11.93 -26.60 4.05
C ARG A 600 13.14 -26.77 3.13
N SER A 601 12.93 -26.70 1.82
CA SER A 601 14.02 -26.79 0.82
C SER A 601 14.90 -25.55 0.81
N PHE A 602 14.34 -24.36 1.04
CA PHE A 602 15.04 -23.08 0.98
C PHE A 602 15.91 -22.81 2.21
N LYS A 603 15.45 -23.19 3.42
CA LYS A 603 16.12 -22.95 4.71
C LYS A 603 17.62 -23.31 4.70
N PRO A 604 18.08 -24.53 4.30
CA PRO A 604 19.49 -24.88 4.36
C PRO A 604 20.34 -24.08 3.36
N LEU A 605 19.77 -23.67 2.22
CA LEU A 605 20.45 -22.83 1.23
C LEU A 605 20.70 -21.43 1.81
N LEU A 606 19.66 -20.83 2.38
CA LEU A 606 19.72 -19.50 2.97
C LEU A 606 20.67 -19.46 4.19
N SER A 607 20.64 -20.49 5.05
CA SER A 607 21.52 -20.56 6.20
C SER A 607 23.01 -20.65 5.79
N ARG A 608 23.31 -21.41 4.74
CA ARG A 608 24.68 -21.52 4.19
C ARG A 608 25.15 -20.21 3.55
N SER A 609 24.28 -19.53 2.81
CA SER A 609 24.67 -18.29 2.09
C SER A 609 24.89 -17.11 3.04
N THR A 610 24.10 -17.00 4.11
CA THR A 610 24.14 -15.86 5.05
C THR A 610 24.95 -16.12 6.31
N GLY A 611 25.08 -17.37 6.73
CA GLY A 611 25.62 -17.76 8.04
C GLY A 611 24.70 -17.40 9.22
N SER A 612 23.45 -17.03 8.95
CA SER A 612 22.43 -16.66 9.96
C SER A 612 21.66 -17.90 10.43
N ALA A 613 21.12 -17.83 11.65
CA ALA A 613 20.17 -18.83 12.12
C ALA A 613 18.83 -18.67 11.39
N VAL A 614 18.44 -19.66 10.58
CA VAL A 614 17.19 -19.62 9.80
C VAL A 614 16.13 -20.48 10.48
N ILE A 615 14.95 -19.88 10.72
CA ILE A 615 13.81 -20.50 11.41
C ILE A 615 12.59 -20.50 10.48
N THR A 616 11.80 -21.57 10.50
CA THR A 616 10.52 -21.71 9.77
C THR A 616 9.43 -22.07 10.80
N PRO A 617 8.80 -21.08 11.43
CA PRO A 617 7.81 -21.30 12.47
C PRO A 617 6.52 -21.89 11.93
N SER A 618 5.71 -22.45 12.82
CA SER A 618 4.32 -22.86 12.56
C SER A 618 3.34 -21.80 13.08
N VAL A 619 2.11 -21.80 12.58
CA VAL A 619 1.02 -21.00 13.15
C VAL A 619 0.81 -21.41 14.61
N GLY A 620 0.68 -20.42 15.50
CA GLY A 620 0.60 -20.59 16.95
C GLY A 620 1.94 -20.67 17.67
N GLU A 621 3.06 -20.80 16.95
CA GLU A 621 4.40 -20.84 17.58
C GLU A 621 4.81 -19.46 18.10
N LYS A 622 5.49 -19.47 19.26
CA LYS A 622 6.03 -18.26 19.90
C LYS A 622 7.55 -18.40 20.07
N LEU A 623 8.29 -17.45 19.56
CA LEU A 623 9.75 -17.41 19.63
C LEU A 623 10.22 -16.25 20.50
N ARG A 624 11.26 -16.47 21.31
CA ARG A 624 11.97 -15.40 22.01
C ARG A 624 13.07 -14.84 21.10
N LEU A 625 13.08 -13.51 20.94
CA LEU A 625 14.11 -12.81 20.15
C LEU A 625 15.24 -12.28 21.00
N ALA A 626 14.93 -11.70 22.17
CA ALA A 626 15.90 -11.15 23.11
C ALA A 626 15.39 -11.27 24.55
#